data_e120e137996c99461f7f2755fa6da162
#
_entry.id   e120e137996c99461f7f2755fa6da162
#
_cell.length_a   1.000
_cell.length_b   1.000
_cell.length_c   1.000
_cell.angle_alpha   90.00
_cell.angle_beta   90.00
_cell.angle_gamma   90.00
#
_symmetry.space_group_name_H-M   'P 1'
#
loop_
_entity.id
_entity.type
_entity.pdbx_description
1 polymer ?
#
loop_
_entity_poly.entity_id
_entity_poly.type
_entity_poly.pdbx_seq_one_letter_code
_entity_poly.pdbx_strand_id
1 'polypeptide(L)'
;YSSAASDVYKRQRTTVNIAINNRPEYFQATGQVVRFDGFMRVYRESLGDDEVQQADDANLLPPMNEGQQLEKHNITAQQRFTQQPPRYTEPSLVHKLEELGIGRPSTYAPTISTIQQREYVVKGEKEGTPRAFIQLSLLPDGQITEETLTENVGSDKGKLIPTDIGLVVNDFLMEYFPDIMDYNFTANVEKEFDEVAEGHKNWTNLISCLLYTSDAA
;
A
#
# COMPACT_ATOMS: atom_id res chain seq x y z
N TYR A 1 2.74 28.57 -31.74
CA TYR A 1 3.74 28.05 -30.81
C TYR A 1 3.50 26.59 -30.62
N SER A 2 4.35 25.76 -31.21
CA SER A 2 4.39 24.32 -31.04
C SER A 2 4.70 24.04 -29.56
N SER A 3 3.74 23.51 -28.85
CA SER A 3 3.94 22.91 -27.54
C SER A 3 4.92 21.76 -27.72
N ALA A 4 6.16 21.95 -27.27
CA ALA A 4 7.07 20.83 -27.10
C ALA A 4 6.39 19.83 -26.19
N ALA A 5 5.99 18.70 -26.73
CA ALA A 5 5.54 17.58 -25.94
C ALA A 5 6.68 17.28 -24.95
N SER A 6 6.45 17.52 -23.67
CA SER A 6 7.38 17.12 -22.64
C SER A 6 7.47 15.61 -22.73
N ASP A 7 8.60 15.11 -23.21
CA ASP A 7 8.84 13.67 -23.31
C ASP A 7 8.76 13.08 -21.93
N VAL A 8 7.69 12.32 -21.74
CA VAL A 8 7.38 11.65 -20.50
C VAL A 8 8.47 10.59 -20.27
N TYR A 9 9.10 10.68 -19.12
CA TYR A 9 9.94 9.66 -18.53
C TYR A 9 9.38 8.24 -18.79
N LYS A 10 10.20 7.36 -19.39
CA LYS A 10 9.81 5.97 -19.70
C LYS A 10 10.53 5.00 -18.77
N ARG A 11 9.78 4.41 -17.84
CA ARG A 11 10.21 3.25 -17.05
C ARG A 11 9.66 1.97 -17.67
N GLN A 12 10.49 0.96 -17.75
CA GLN A 12 10.07 -0.38 -18.12
C GLN A 12 10.24 -1.29 -16.90
N ARG A 13 9.16 -1.93 -16.46
CA ARG A 13 9.26 -3.00 -15.46
C ARG A 13 9.87 -4.23 -16.13
N THR A 14 10.96 -4.72 -15.58
CA THR A 14 11.70 -5.86 -16.09
C THR A 14 11.76 -6.93 -15.02
N THR A 15 11.48 -8.17 -15.41
CA THR A 15 11.68 -9.34 -14.56
C THR A 15 12.77 -10.18 -15.20
N VAL A 16 13.80 -10.53 -14.42
CA VAL A 16 14.96 -11.31 -14.85
C VAL A 16 14.99 -12.59 -14.05
N ASN A 17 15.09 -13.71 -14.75
CA ASN A 17 15.33 -15.02 -14.15
C ASN A 17 16.81 -15.36 -14.29
N ILE A 18 17.48 -15.59 -13.16
CA ILE A 18 18.91 -15.87 -13.08
C ILE A 18 19.06 -17.34 -12.75
N ALA A 19 19.43 -18.13 -13.74
CA ALA A 19 19.65 -19.57 -13.58
C ALA A 19 20.90 -19.86 -12.76
N ILE A 20 20.86 -20.94 -12.00
CA ILE A 20 22.00 -21.46 -11.24
C ILE A 20 22.56 -22.68 -12.02
N ASN A 21 23.88 -22.69 -12.24
CA ASN A 21 24.51 -23.78 -12.95
C ASN A 21 24.23 -25.14 -12.27
N ASN A 22 23.80 -26.11 -13.05
CA ASN A 22 23.50 -27.49 -12.62
C ASN A 22 22.35 -27.62 -11.59
N ARG A 23 21.44 -26.63 -11.52
CA ARG A 23 20.27 -26.66 -10.64
C ARG A 23 19.02 -26.26 -11.41
N PRO A 24 17.85 -26.85 -11.09
CA PRO A 24 16.59 -26.43 -11.68
C PRO A 24 16.05 -25.10 -11.07
N GLU A 25 16.54 -24.72 -9.90
CA GLU A 25 16.15 -23.50 -9.20
C GLU A 25 16.78 -22.28 -9.85
N TYR A 26 16.13 -21.14 -9.72
CA TYR A 26 16.60 -19.86 -10.22
C TYR A 26 16.28 -18.73 -9.25
N PHE A 27 17.06 -17.66 -9.32
CA PHE A 27 16.72 -16.41 -8.67
C PHE A 27 15.87 -15.54 -9.60
N GLN A 28 14.91 -14.82 -9.06
CA GLN A 28 14.10 -13.87 -9.81
C GLN A 28 14.32 -12.47 -9.26
N ALA A 29 14.74 -11.55 -10.12
CA ALA A 29 14.83 -10.13 -9.83
C ALA A 29 13.77 -9.39 -10.62
N THR A 30 12.99 -8.53 -9.95
CA THR A 30 12.03 -7.64 -10.60
C THR A 30 12.37 -6.22 -10.23
N GLY A 31 12.53 -5.38 -11.23
CA GLY A 31 12.86 -3.97 -11.03
C GLY A 31 12.46 -3.14 -12.23
N GLN A 32 12.87 -1.89 -12.21
CA GLN A 32 12.62 -0.95 -13.29
C GLN A 32 13.92 -0.63 -14.00
N VAL A 33 13.88 -0.60 -15.33
CA VAL A 33 14.97 -0.09 -16.15
C VAL A 33 14.55 1.26 -16.71
N VAL A 34 15.33 2.29 -16.45
CA VAL A 34 15.12 3.61 -17.04
C VAL A 34 15.63 3.58 -18.48
N ARG A 35 14.73 3.68 -19.45
CA ARG A 35 15.10 3.75 -20.88
C ARG A 35 15.31 5.17 -21.37
N PHE A 36 14.71 6.13 -20.69
CA PHE A 36 14.81 7.54 -21.04
C PHE A 36 14.61 8.41 -19.81
N ASP A 37 15.62 9.21 -19.47
CA ASP A 37 15.64 10.02 -18.25
C ASP A 37 14.75 11.27 -18.34
N GLY A 38 14.43 11.73 -19.56
CA GLY A 38 13.57 12.88 -19.79
C GLY A 38 13.86 14.07 -18.87
N PHE A 39 12.80 14.66 -18.30
CA PHE A 39 12.92 15.79 -17.38
C PHE A 39 13.55 15.42 -16.01
N MET A 40 13.61 14.14 -15.65
CA MET A 40 14.20 13.67 -14.38
C MET A 40 15.69 14.04 -14.26
N ARG A 41 16.38 14.17 -15.38
CA ARG A 41 17.78 14.61 -15.37
C ARG A 41 17.94 16.01 -14.80
N VAL A 42 17.07 16.94 -15.20
CA VAL A 42 17.06 18.32 -14.70
C VAL A 42 16.57 18.37 -13.25
N TYR A 43 15.63 17.51 -12.87
CA TYR A 43 15.09 17.45 -11.52
C TYR A 43 16.11 16.88 -10.51
N ARG A 44 16.93 15.91 -10.91
CA ARG A 44 18.04 15.38 -10.09
C ARG A 44 19.13 16.41 -9.84
N GLU A 45 19.42 17.26 -10.82
CA GLU A 45 20.41 18.34 -10.67
C GLU A 45 19.92 19.47 -9.74
N SER A 46 18.60 19.61 -9.53
CA SER A 46 18.01 20.65 -8.68
C SER A 46 17.72 20.23 -7.24
N LEU A 47 17.60 18.94 -6.97
CA LEU A 47 17.47 18.37 -5.63
C LEU A 47 18.82 17.76 -5.27
N GLY A 48 19.49 18.31 -4.26
CA GLY A 48 20.79 17.82 -3.81
C GLY A 48 20.81 16.30 -3.64
N ASP A 49 21.93 15.67 -4.00
CA ASP A 49 22.15 14.23 -4.22
C ASP A 49 21.68 13.27 -3.12
N ASP A 50 21.39 13.74 -1.90
CA ASP A 50 21.22 12.86 -0.73
C ASP A 50 19.78 12.39 -0.45
N GLU A 51 18.76 13.10 -0.90
CA GLU A 51 17.36 12.75 -0.54
C GLU A 51 16.61 11.94 -1.61
N VAL A 52 17.01 12.02 -2.87
CA VAL A 52 16.31 11.35 -3.99
C VAL A 52 16.85 9.95 -4.24
N GLN A 53 18.09 9.66 -3.84
CA GLN A 53 18.73 8.37 -4.12
C GLN A 53 18.13 7.19 -3.34
N GLN A 54 17.60 7.39 -2.13
CA GLN A 54 17.19 6.27 -1.28
C GLN A 54 15.85 5.60 -1.65
N ALA A 55 14.94 6.31 -2.30
CA ALA A 55 13.62 5.76 -2.61
C ALA A 55 13.49 5.18 -4.04
N ASP A 56 14.19 5.76 -5.01
CA ASP A 56 14.08 5.37 -6.42
C ASP A 56 15.12 4.33 -6.86
N ASP A 57 16.31 4.31 -6.27
CA ASP A 57 17.41 3.40 -6.66
C ASP A 57 17.21 1.96 -6.15
N ALA A 58 16.42 1.75 -5.11
CA ALA A 58 16.21 0.42 -4.52
C ALA A 58 15.56 -0.60 -5.50
N ASN A 59 14.91 -0.14 -6.56
CA ASN A 59 14.24 -0.99 -7.55
C ASN A 59 14.81 -0.84 -8.98
N LEU A 60 15.94 -0.16 -9.15
CA LEU A 60 16.58 -0.03 -10.45
C LEU A 60 17.42 -1.26 -10.76
N LEU A 61 17.14 -1.93 -11.88
CA LEU A 61 17.98 -2.97 -12.41
C LEU A 61 18.94 -2.39 -13.44
N PRO A 62 20.21 -2.81 -13.46
CA PRO A 62 21.11 -2.45 -14.54
C PRO A 62 20.62 -3.05 -15.86
N PRO A 63 21.00 -2.48 -17.00
CA PRO A 63 20.71 -3.10 -18.28
C PRO A 63 21.40 -4.47 -18.35
N MET A 64 20.62 -5.52 -18.64
CA MET A 64 21.07 -6.89 -18.73
C MET A 64 20.68 -7.48 -20.07
N ASN A 65 21.51 -8.39 -20.58
CA ASN A 65 21.28 -9.14 -21.82
C ASN A 65 20.92 -10.59 -21.52
N GLU A 66 20.12 -11.19 -22.39
CA GLU A 66 19.82 -12.61 -22.32
C GLU A 66 21.10 -13.43 -22.51
N GLY A 67 21.30 -14.45 -21.66
CA GLY A 67 22.50 -15.28 -21.67
C GLY A 67 23.74 -14.65 -21.02
N GLN A 68 23.61 -13.45 -20.44
CA GLN A 68 24.74 -12.82 -19.73
C GLN A 68 25.11 -13.63 -18.49
N GLN A 69 26.41 -13.91 -18.34
CA GLN A 69 26.94 -14.53 -17.13
C GLN A 69 27.11 -13.49 -16.02
N LEU A 70 26.68 -13.84 -14.82
CA LEU A 70 26.81 -13.00 -13.64
C LEU A 70 27.78 -13.65 -12.66
N GLU A 71 28.63 -12.83 -12.05
CA GLU A 71 29.52 -13.28 -10.97
C GLU A 71 28.77 -13.22 -9.63
N LYS A 72 28.93 -14.29 -8.84
CA LYS A 72 28.38 -14.34 -7.49
C LYS A 72 29.27 -13.53 -6.53
N HIS A 73 28.76 -12.41 -6.01
CA HIS A 73 29.42 -11.68 -4.95
C HIS A 73 28.98 -12.18 -3.57
N ASN A 74 27.66 -12.19 -3.33
CA ASN A 74 27.09 -12.63 -2.07
C ASN A 74 25.67 -13.16 -2.32
N ILE A 75 25.30 -14.21 -1.61
CA ILE A 75 23.92 -14.70 -1.56
C ILE A 75 23.49 -14.72 -0.11
N THR A 76 22.44 -13.96 0.21
CA THR A 76 21.93 -13.87 1.57
C THR A 76 20.56 -14.53 1.66
N ALA A 77 20.42 -15.43 2.60
CA ALA A 77 19.15 -16.04 2.98
C ALA A 77 18.73 -15.51 4.35
N GLN A 78 17.55 -14.90 4.43
CA GLN A 78 17.02 -14.36 5.68
C GLN A 78 15.79 -15.14 6.12
N GLN A 79 15.74 -15.48 7.40
CA GLN A 79 14.55 -16.02 8.02
C GLN A 79 13.46 -14.97 7.99
N ARG A 80 12.28 -15.32 7.47
CA ARG A 80 11.11 -14.46 7.43
C ARG A 80 9.95 -15.12 8.16
N PHE A 81 9.11 -14.29 8.72
CA PHE A 81 7.92 -14.73 9.45
C PHE A 81 6.69 -14.18 8.77
N THR A 82 5.61 -14.95 8.77
CA THR A 82 4.31 -14.48 8.33
C THR A 82 3.88 -13.30 9.20
N GLN A 83 3.56 -12.19 8.56
CA GLN A 83 3.09 -10.99 9.24
C GLN A 83 1.59 -10.85 9.06
N GLN A 84 0.92 -10.38 10.11
CA GLN A 84 -0.47 -9.95 9.99
C GLN A 84 -0.58 -8.71 9.09
N PRO A 85 -1.71 -8.53 8.39
CA PRO A 85 -1.94 -7.29 7.65
C PRO A 85 -1.75 -6.08 8.57
N PRO A 86 -1.05 -5.04 8.11
CA PRO A 86 -0.81 -3.86 8.93
C PRO A 86 -2.14 -3.14 9.23
N ARG A 87 -2.27 -2.62 10.44
CA ARG A 87 -3.37 -1.71 10.77
C ARG A 87 -3.26 -0.43 9.96
N TYR A 88 -4.39 0.20 9.71
CA TYR A 88 -4.43 1.45 8.95
C TYR A 88 -3.84 2.62 9.75
N THR A 89 -3.12 3.47 9.04
CA THR A 89 -2.88 4.86 9.43
C THR A 89 -3.99 5.73 8.84
N GLU A 90 -4.13 6.99 9.27
CA GLU A 90 -5.13 7.89 8.66
C GLU A 90 -4.98 7.98 7.12
N PRO A 91 -3.76 8.21 6.56
CA PRO A 91 -3.60 8.25 5.11
C PRO A 91 -3.94 6.92 4.40
N SER A 92 -3.54 5.79 4.97
CA SER A 92 -3.83 4.49 4.36
C SER A 92 -5.31 4.11 4.46
N LEU A 93 -6.03 4.60 5.48
CA LEU A 93 -7.48 4.47 5.58
C LEU A 93 -8.18 5.31 4.53
N VAL A 94 -7.76 6.57 4.32
CA VAL A 94 -8.29 7.41 3.23
C VAL A 94 -8.11 6.74 1.88
N HIS A 95 -6.92 6.24 1.59
CA HIS A 95 -6.66 5.51 0.34
C HIS A 95 -7.58 4.29 0.18
N LYS A 96 -7.82 3.56 1.29
CA LYS A 96 -8.72 2.39 1.24
C LYS A 96 -10.18 2.80 1.01
N LEU A 97 -10.64 3.90 1.60
CA LEU A 97 -11.98 4.44 1.36
C LEU A 97 -12.15 4.89 -0.10
N GLU A 98 -11.14 5.55 -0.68
CA GLU A 98 -11.11 5.91 -2.10
C GLU A 98 -11.18 4.68 -3.02
N GLU A 99 -10.37 3.66 -2.72
CA GLU A 99 -10.37 2.41 -3.49
C GLU A 99 -11.74 1.72 -3.48
N LEU A 100 -12.44 1.78 -2.36
CA LEU A 100 -13.78 1.22 -2.18
C LEU A 100 -14.91 2.13 -2.70
N GLY A 101 -14.61 3.37 -3.09
CA GLY A 101 -15.62 4.36 -3.51
C GLY A 101 -16.48 4.88 -2.36
N ILE A 102 -16.03 4.76 -1.11
CA ILE A 102 -16.75 5.17 0.10
C ILE A 102 -16.31 6.56 0.52
N GLY A 103 -17.25 7.51 0.55
CA GLY A 103 -16.99 8.91 0.89
C GLY A 103 -16.41 9.72 -0.28
N ARG A 104 -16.07 10.96 0.03
CA ARG A 104 -15.51 11.96 -0.91
C ARG A 104 -14.38 12.72 -0.22
N PRO A 105 -13.50 13.41 -0.95
CA PRO A 105 -12.40 14.18 -0.37
C PRO A 105 -12.81 15.09 0.79
N SER A 106 -13.99 15.68 0.71
CA SER A 106 -14.53 16.57 1.75
C SER A 106 -14.99 15.85 3.01
N THR A 107 -15.26 14.55 2.96
CA THR A 107 -15.81 13.76 4.07
C THR A 107 -14.80 12.86 4.77
N TYR A 108 -13.65 12.56 4.17
CA TYR A 108 -12.68 11.63 4.77
C TYR A 108 -12.15 12.12 6.12
N ALA A 109 -11.63 13.35 6.17
CA ALA A 109 -11.07 13.90 7.39
C ALA A 109 -12.11 14.08 8.51
N PRO A 110 -13.31 14.63 8.27
CA PRO A 110 -14.38 14.68 9.27
C PRO A 110 -14.79 13.31 9.80
N THR A 111 -14.91 12.30 8.93
CA THR A 111 -15.27 10.92 9.33
C THR A 111 -14.21 10.32 10.26
N ILE A 112 -12.92 10.43 9.88
CA ILE A 112 -11.81 9.92 10.68
C ILE A 112 -11.74 10.63 12.03
N SER A 113 -11.96 11.96 12.06
CA SER A 113 -12.01 12.71 13.29
C SER A 113 -13.17 12.28 14.19
N THR A 114 -14.34 12.03 13.59
CA THR A 114 -15.56 11.62 14.33
C THR A 114 -15.38 10.25 15.00
N ILE A 115 -14.83 9.25 14.31
CA ILE A 115 -14.62 7.93 14.89
C ILE A 115 -13.59 7.95 16.02
N GLN A 116 -12.62 8.85 15.97
CA GLN A 116 -11.65 9.06 17.05
C GLN A 116 -12.28 9.82 18.22
N GLN A 117 -13.07 10.89 17.98
CA GLN A 117 -13.78 11.64 19.02
C GLN A 117 -14.80 10.80 19.76
N ARG A 118 -15.43 9.85 19.08
CA ARG A 118 -16.35 8.88 19.69
C ARG A 118 -15.64 7.69 20.36
N GLU A 119 -14.32 7.73 20.36
CA GLU A 119 -13.47 6.68 20.92
C GLU A 119 -13.73 5.28 20.32
N TYR A 120 -14.24 5.20 19.09
CA TYR A 120 -14.37 3.91 18.39
C TYR A 120 -13.01 3.39 17.95
N VAL A 121 -12.09 4.30 17.64
CA VAL A 121 -10.69 4.02 17.35
C VAL A 121 -9.79 5.01 18.08
N VAL A 122 -8.60 4.57 18.44
CA VAL A 122 -7.54 5.40 19.04
C VAL A 122 -6.25 5.26 18.25
N LYS A 123 -5.40 6.27 18.32
CA LYS A 123 -4.04 6.15 17.77
C LYS A 123 -3.18 5.27 18.67
N GLY A 124 -2.57 4.26 18.08
CA GLY A 124 -1.64 3.38 18.78
C GLY A 124 -0.36 4.11 19.17
N GLU A 125 0.15 3.78 20.34
CA GLU A 125 1.40 4.32 20.88
C GLU A 125 2.45 3.21 21.12
N LYS A 126 2.04 1.94 20.95
CA LYS A 126 2.90 0.80 21.20
C LYS A 126 4.09 0.81 20.25
N GLU A 127 5.28 0.85 20.82
CA GLU A 127 6.51 0.59 20.10
C GLU A 127 6.65 -0.89 19.78
N GLY A 128 7.36 -1.20 18.68
CA GLY A 128 7.62 -2.58 18.31
C GLY A 128 8.48 -3.30 19.36
N THR A 129 8.33 -4.61 19.41
CA THR A 129 9.21 -5.47 20.20
C THR A 129 10.32 -6.04 19.33
N PRO A 130 11.58 -6.08 19.84
CA PRO A 130 12.68 -6.67 19.10
C PRO A 130 12.46 -8.19 18.94
N ARG A 131 12.61 -8.70 17.73
CA ARG A 131 12.57 -10.12 17.40
C ARG A 131 13.85 -10.50 16.67
N ALA A 132 14.51 -11.54 17.16
CA ALA A 132 15.68 -12.09 16.51
C ALA A 132 15.28 -12.90 15.25
N PHE A 133 16.10 -12.84 14.22
CA PHE A 133 16.01 -13.68 13.04
C PHE A 133 17.40 -14.08 12.55
N ILE A 134 17.47 -15.22 11.86
CA ILE A 134 18.74 -15.76 11.37
C ILE A 134 18.96 -15.27 9.92
N GLN A 135 20.18 -14.83 9.66
CA GLN A 135 20.66 -14.52 8.32
C GLN A 135 21.85 -15.41 8.00
N LEU A 136 21.76 -16.12 6.88
CA LEU A 136 22.87 -16.90 6.31
C LEU A 136 23.42 -16.13 5.12
N SER A 137 24.74 -15.97 5.06
CA SER A 137 25.42 -15.29 3.96
C SER A 137 26.46 -16.22 3.34
N LEU A 138 26.30 -16.52 2.06
CA LEU A 138 27.28 -17.27 1.26
C LEU A 138 28.24 -16.26 0.62
N LEU A 139 29.47 -16.26 1.10
CA LEU A 139 30.54 -15.37 0.64
C LEU A 139 31.14 -15.82 -0.71
N PRO A 140 31.95 -14.96 -1.38
CA PRO A 140 32.61 -15.30 -2.65
C PRO A 140 33.52 -16.53 -2.56
N ASP A 141 34.19 -16.72 -1.43
CA ASP A 141 35.09 -17.83 -1.13
C ASP A 141 34.36 -19.18 -0.89
N GLY A 142 33.02 -19.17 -0.87
CA GLY A 142 32.18 -20.32 -0.62
C GLY A 142 31.90 -20.61 0.86
N GLN A 143 32.40 -19.79 1.77
CA GLN A 143 32.05 -19.91 3.18
C GLN A 143 30.63 -19.41 3.46
N ILE A 144 29.96 -20.08 4.40
CA ILE A 144 28.64 -19.70 4.87
C ILE A 144 28.81 -19.14 6.29
N THR A 145 28.42 -17.90 6.48
CA THR A 145 28.34 -17.27 7.79
C THR A 145 26.90 -17.21 8.26
N GLU A 146 26.69 -17.41 9.56
CA GLU A 146 25.39 -17.31 10.21
C GLU A 146 25.44 -16.12 11.20
N GLU A 147 24.49 -15.24 11.08
CA GLU A 147 24.34 -14.06 11.95
C GLU A 147 22.91 -14.00 12.50
N THR A 148 22.80 -13.69 13.78
CA THR A 148 21.50 -13.39 14.40
C THR A 148 21.31 -11.89 14.41
N LEU A 149 20.35 -11.42 13.63
CA LEU A 149 19.97 -10.01 13.55
C LEU A 149 18.66 -9.77 14.29
N THR A 150 18.35 -8.51 14.56
CA THR A 150 17.13 -8.14 15.27
C THR A 150 16.31 -7.16 14.43
N GLU A 151 15.01 -7.41 14.32
CA GLU A 151 14.04 -6.50 13.71
C GLU A 151 12.99 -6.08 14.73
N ASN A 152 12.45 -4.87 14.59
CA ASN A 152 11.32 -4.42 15.41
C ASN A 152 9.99 -4.84 14.77
N VAL A 153 9.17 -5.60 15.50
CA VAL A 153 7.88 -6.10 15.03
C VAL A 153 6.73 -5.66 15.92
N GLY A 154 5.54 -5.56 15.33
CA GLY A 154 4.31 -5.26 16.07
C GLY A 154 4.21 -3.81 16.57
N SER A 155 4.90 -2.87 15.92
CA SER A 155 4.70 -1.44 16.19
C SER A 155 3.34 -1.00 15.67
N ASP A 156 2.56 -0.39 16.57
CA ASP A 156 1.25 0.22 16.25
C ASP A 156 1.29 1.75 16.32
N LYS A 157 2.48 2.34 16.45
CA LYS A 157 2.67 3.78 16.56
C LYS A 157 2.04 4.51 15.36
N GLY A 158 1.13 5.42 15.66
CA GLY A 158 0.40 6.21 14.64
C GLY A 158 -0.64 5.45 13.82
N LYS A 159 -0.90 4.17 14.15
CA LYS A 159 -1.95 3.38 13.51
C LYS A 159 -3.26 3.49 14.28
N LEU A 160 -4.38 3.33 13.57
CA LEU A 160 -5.72 3.32 14.16
C LEU A 160 -6.02 1.95 14.76
N ILE A 161 -6.32 1.92 16.05
CA ILE A 161 -6.63 0.71 16.80
C ILE A 161 -8.09 0.78 17.26
N PRO A 162 -8.93 -0.21 16.94
CA PRO A 162 -10.30 -0.26 17.46
C PRO A 162 -10.26 -0.42 18.99
N THR A 163 -11.18 0.25 19.66
CA THR A 163 -11.43 0.12 21.09
C THR A 163 -12.49 -0.96 21.36
N ASP A 164 -12.66 -1.37 22.60
CA ASP A 164 -13.73 -2.28 22.98
C ASP A 164 -15.12 -1.71 22.65
N ILE A 165 -15.31 -0.40 22.85
CA ILE A 165 -16.55 0.30 22.47
C ILE A 165 -16.75 0.23 20.95
N GLY A 166 -15.71 0.49 20.19
CA GLY A 166 -15.75 0.41 18.73
C GLY A 166 -16.11 -0.99 18.24
N LEU A 167 -15.56 -2.04 18.85
CA LEU A 167 -15.89 -3.41 18.51
C LEU A 167 -17.37 -3.74 18.83
N VAL A 168 -17.86 -3.40 20.02
CA VAL A 168 -19.27 -3.64 20.40
C VAL A 168 -20.23 -2.91 19.45
N VAL A 169 -19.94 -1.65 19.11
CA VAL A 169 -20.77 -0.87 18.16
C VAL A 169 -20.74 -1.52 16.77
N ASN A 170 -19.57 -1.94 16.32
CA ASN A 170 -19.44 -2.61 15.02
C ASN A 170 -20.25 -3.91 14.99
N ASP A 171 -20.13 -4.76 16.01
CA ASP A 171 -20.82 -6.04 16.08
C ASP A 171 -22.34 -5.83 16.11
N PHE A 172 -22.82 -4.85 16.87
CA PHE A 172 -24.23 -4.46 16.90
C PHE A 172 -24.72 -4.02 15.51
N LEU A 173 -23.98 -3.15 14.82
CA LEU A 173 -24.36 -2.67 13.50
C LEU A 173 -24.35 -3.79 12.46
N MET A 174 -23.37 -4.70 12.52
CA MET A 174 -23.30 -5.85 11.61
C MET A 174 -24.44 -6.85 11.84
N GLU A 175 -24.92 -7.00 13.08
CA GLU A 175 -26.03 -7.90 13.41
C GLU A 175 -27.40 -7.33 13.00
N TYR A 176 -27.64 -6.04 13.27
CA TYR A 176 -28.96 -5.44 13.07
C TYR A 176 -29.11 -4.64 11.79
N PHE A 177 -28.01 -4.23 11.15
CA PHE A 177 -28.02 -3.40 9.95
C PHE A 177 -27.02 -3.91 8.87
N PRO A 178 -27.02 -5.21 8.54
CA PRO A 178 -26.02 -5.80 7.66
C PRO A 178 -26.00 -5.13 6.27
N ASP A 179 -27.16 -4.77 5.74
CA ASP A 179 -27.30 -4.18 4.40
C ASP A 179 -26.63 -2.78 4.34
N ILE A 180 -26.78 -1.98 5.40
CA ILE A 180 -26.17 -0.64 5.49
C ILE A 180 -24.66 -0.75 5.72
N MET A 181 -24.21 -1.82 6.38
CA MET A 181 -22.79 -2.07 6.66
C MET A 181 -22.04 -2.66 5.45
N ASP A 182 -22.75 -3.05 4.38
CA ASP A 182 -22.10 -3.47 3.15
C ASP A 182 -21.37 -2.28 2.49
N TYR A 183 -20.09 -2.48 2.20
CA TYR A 183 -19.27 -1.49 1.50
C TYR A 183 -19.87 -1.09 0.15
N ASN A 184 -20.47 -2.03 -0.57
CA ASN A 184 -21.11 -1.78 -1.84
C ASN A 184 -22.36 -0.89 -1.70
N PHE A 185 -23.10 -1.02 -0.59
CA PHE A 185 -24.26 -0.16 -0.35
C PHE A 185 -23.82 1.31 -0.29
N THR A 186 -22.86 1.64 0.55
CA THR A 186 -22.35 3.01 0.66
C THR A 186 -21.76 3.52 -0.66
N ALA A 187 -20.94 2.71 -1.35
CA ALA A 187 -20.35 3.09 -2.63
C ALA A 187 -21.41 3.35 -3.72
N ASN A 188 -22.47 2.54 -3.76
CA ASN A 188 -23.58 2.71 -4.72
C ASN A 188 -24.38 3.98 -4.40
N VAL A 189 -24.71 4.23 -3.13
CA VAL A 189 -25.43 5.44 -2.71
C VAL A 189 -24.63 6.70 -3.07
N GLU A 190 -23.33 6.70 -2.81
CA GLU A 190 -22.44 7.82 -3.19
C GLU A 190 -22.42 8.05 -4.71
N LYS A 191 -22.39 6.99 -5.50
CA LYS A 191 -22.47 7.09 -6.96
C LYS A 191 -23.84 7.61 -7.43
N GLU A 192 -24.93 7.17 -6.80
CA GLU A 192 -26.28 7.67 -7.11
C GLU A 192 -26.44 9.15 -6.76
N PHE A 193 -25.82 9.64 -5.70
CA PHE A 193 -25.77 11.05 -5.39
C PHE A 193 -25.00 11.87 -6.45
N ASP A 194 -23.91 11.32 -7.01
CA ASP A 194 -23.22 11.97 -8.13
C ASP A 194 -24.13 12.06 -9.37
N GLU A 195 -24.87 11.00 -9.70
CA GLU A 195 -25.85 11.01 -10.81
C GLU A 195 -26.99 12.01 -10.60
N VAL A 196 -27.42 12.21 -9.35
CA VAL A 196 -28.39 13.26 -8.99
C VAL A 196 -27.77 14.66 -9.17
N ALA A 197 -26.52 14.86 -8.73
CA ALA A 197 -25.83 16.13 -8.87
C ALA A 197 -25.59 16.53 -10.33
N GLU A 198 -25.38 15.54 -11.20
CA GLU A 198 -25.25 15.70 -12.66
C GLU A 198 -26.60 15.86 -13.38
N GLY A 199 -27.72 15.74 -12.65
CA GLY A 199 -29.07 15.85 -13.22
C GLY A 199 -29.56 14.63 -13.98
N HIS A 200 -28.86 13.51 -13.89
CA HIS A 200 -29.19 12.24 -14.54
C HIS A 200 -30.26 11.45 -13.77
N LYS A 201 -30.45 11.71 -12.48
CA LYS A 201 -31.36 10.97 -11.61
C LYS A 201 -32.20 11.90 -10.73
N ASN A 202 -33.41 11.46 -10.40
CA ASN A 202 -34.27 12.23 -9.50
C ASN A 202 -33.98 11.86 -8.04
N TRP A 203 -33.64 12.87 -7.22
CA TRP A 203 -33.29 12.70 -5.82
C TRP A 203 -34.44 12.09 -4.97
N THR A 204 -35.70 12.36 -5.33
CA THR A 204 -36.87 11.86 -4.57
C THR A 204 -36.95 10.33 -4.64
N ASN A 205 -36.61 9.73 -5.78
CA ASN A 205 -36.60 8.29 -5.94
C ASN A 205 -35.49 7.64 -5.09
N LEU A 206 -34.32 8.27 -5.02
CA LEU A 206 -33.20 7.80 -4.19
C LEU A 206 -33.56 7.85 -2.71
N ILE A 207 -34.10 8.97 -2.24
CA ILE A 207 -34.50 9.11 -0.81
C ILE A 207 -35.62 8.13 -0.46
N SER A 208 -36.60 7.93 -1.33
CA SER A 208 -37.66 6.95 -1.10
C SER A 208 -37.13 5.53 -0.96
N CYS A 209 -36.14 5.16 -1.78
CA CYS A 209 -35.47 3.85 -1.69
C CYS A 209 -34.72 3.68 -0.36
N LEU A 210 -33.99 4.70 0.06
CA LEU A 210 -33.24 4.68 1.34
C LEU A 210 -34.19 4.60 2.55
N LEU A 211 -35.30 5.31 2.54
CA LEU A 211 -36.30 5.25 3.62
C LEU A 211 -36.96 3.87 3.70
N TYR A 212 -37.26 3.25 2.55
CA TYR A 212 -37.89 1.92 2.54
C TYR A 212 -36.96 0.82 3.09
N THR A 213 -35.65 0.92 2.85
CA THR A 213 -34.66 0.00 3.45
C THR A 213 -34.51 0.21 4.95
N SER A 214 -34.75 1.41 5.46
CA SER A 214 -34.72 1.72 6.90
C SER A 214 -35.97 1.25 7.66
N ASP A 215 -37.14 1.22 7.00
CA ASP A 215 -38.40 0.80 7.63
C ASP A 215 -38.63 -0.72 7.57
N ALA A 216 -37.81 -1.45 6.84
CA ALA A 216 -37.91 -2.92 6.69
C ALA A 216 -37.06 -3.70 7.72
N ALA A 217 -36.34 -3.02 8.60
CA ALA A 217 -35.53 -3.55 9.69
C ALA A 217 -36.20 -3.24 11.02
#